data_191e17f095132a0b6865420be3f720a9
#
_entry.id   191e17f095132a0b6865420be3f720a9
#
_cell.length_a   1.000
_cell.length_b   1.000
_cell.length_c   1.000
_cell.angle_alpha   90.00
_cell.angle_beta   90.00
_cell.angle_gamma   90.00
#
_symmetry.space_group_name_H-M   'P 1'
#
loop_
_entity.id
_entity.type
_entity.pdbx_description
1 polymer ?
#
loop_
_entity_poly.entity_id
_entity_poly.type
_entity_poly.pdbx_seq_one_letter_code
_entity_poly.pdbx_strand_id
1 'polypeptide(L)'
;MSFRLVIALAAIFGAGSALAADPPAAAQPAAVPAAPAMTAAAPADAAPKAAATEVAAAALKPGDANSGQAKSATCAACHGMDGNPASSQYPKLAGQHEEYIVRQVNLFKSHKRENAVMMGFVATLSEQDMHDIGAYFAGKASLPGVADAKLVQRGEALYRGGDKASGLPACMACHGPDGRGNPGAGYPQLGGQYADYVTLKLKDFAAGKGYSDDDRAKVMVTVAKGLGEQDIAALATYIEGLHAADTGSTAAK
;
A
#
# COMPACT_ATOMS: atom_id res chain seq x y z
N MET A 1 -56.38 34.64 27.40
CA MET A 1 -56.62 35.72 26.40
C MET A 1 -55.57 35.53 25.28
N SER A 2 -56.07 35.17 24.12
CA SER A 2 -55.31 34.81 22.95
C SER A 2 -54.88 36.02 22.11
N PHE A 3 -53.66 36.05 21.60
CA PHE A 3 -53.36 36.86 20.44
C PHE A 3 -52.56 36.00 19.44
N ARG A 4 -53.25 35.60 18.39
CA ARG A 4 -52.68 35.03 17.19
C ARG A 4 -52.30 36.18 16.24
N LEU A 5 -51.03 36.31 15.89
CA LEU A 5 -50.58 37.20 14.84
C LEU A 5 -50.31 36.36 13.59
N VAL A 6 -51.14 36.55 12.59
CA VAL A 6 -51.00 35.98 11.24
C VAL A 6 -50.24 36.99 10.40
N ILE A 7 -49.06 36.65 9.93
CA ILE A 7 -48.35 37.47 8.92
C ILE A 7 -48.39 36.71 7.60
N ALA A 8 -49.14 37.25 6.66
CA ALA A 8 -49.14 36.81 5.27
C ALA A 8 -47.96 37.41 4.53
N LEU A 9 -47.13 36.59 3.93
CA LEU A 9 -46.05 37.04 3.05
C LEU A 9 -46.44 36.74 1.59
N ALA A 10 -46.54 37.82 0.79
CA ALA A 10 -46.86 37.78 -0.62
C ALA A 10 -45.65 37.26 -1.43
N ALA A 11 -45.91 36.33 -2.32
CA ALA A 11 -44.95 35.82 -3.30
C ALA A 11 -44.85 36.82 -4.49
N ILE A 12 -43.64 37.28 -4.76
CA ILE A 12 -43.32 38.02 -6.00
C ILE A 12 -42.61 37.04 -6.95
N PHE A 13 -43.31 36.68 -8.02
CA PHE A 13 -42.74 35.91 -9.14
C PHE A 13 -41.93 36.88 -10.00
N GLY A 14 -40.59 36.75 -10.01
CA GLY A 14 -39.71 37.36 -10.98
C GLY A 14 -39.32 36.33 -12.07
N ALA A 15 -39.84 36.53 -13.27
CA ALA A 15 -39.43 35.78 -14.44
C ALA A 15 -38.06 36.28 -14.92
N GLY A 16 -37.01 35.49 -14.65
CA GLY A 16 -35.66 35.71 -15.20
C GLY A 16 -35.42 34.79 -16.38
N SER A 17 -35.32 35.38 -17.59
CA SER A 17 -34.96 34.70 -18.83
C SER A 17 -33.52 34.15 -18.73
N ALA A 18 -33.35 32.85 -18.79
CA ALA A 18 -32.05 32.18 -18.89
C ALA A 18 -31.59 32.24 -20.37
N LEU A 19 -30.53 33.00 -20.62
CA LEU A 19 -29.75 32.91 -21.84
C LEU A 19 -28.95 31.60 -21.81
N ALA A 20 -29.29 30.66 -22.68
CA ALA A 20 -28.52 29.47 -22.91
C ALA A 20 -27.19 29.85 -23.60
N ALA A 21 -26.08 29.59 -22.93
CA ALA A 21 -24.75 29.66 -23.54
C ALA A 21 -24.43 28.30 -24.15
N ASP A 22 -24.10 28.30 -25.43
CA ASP A 22 -23.64 27.11 -26.16
C ASP A 22 -22.33 26.57 -25.58
N PRO A 23 -22.15 25.24 -25.50
CA PRO A 23 -20.89 24.64 -25.10
C PRO A 23 -19.84 24.83 -26.21
N PRO A 24 -18.55 25.04 -25.87
CA PRO A 24 -17.49 25.18 -26.86
C PRO A 24 -17.31 23.85 -27.63
N ALA A 25 -17.17 23.96 -28.94
CA ALA A 25 -16.94 22.86 -29.86
C ALA A 25 -15.69 22.08 -29.48
N ALA A 26 -15.84 20.74 -29.39
CA ALA A 26 -14.74 19.81 -29.18
C ALA A 26 -13.76 19.88 -30.36
N ALA A 27 -12.51 20.22 -30.08
CA ALA A 27 -11.43 20.17 -31.05
C ALA A 27 -11.16 18.72 -31.46
N GLN A 28 -11.26 18.44 -32.75
CA GLN A 28 -10.88 17.15 -33.33
C GLN A 28 -9.36 17.00 -33.30
N PRO A 29 -8.84 15.81 -32.95
CA PRO A 29 -7.41 15.54 -33.02
C PRO A 29 -6.98 15.46 -34.48
N ALA A 30 -5.88 16.18 -34.80
CA ALA A 30 -5.25 16.20 -36.11
C ALA A 30 -4.78 14.81 -36.54
N ALA A 31 -5.06 14.45 -37.78
CA ALA A 31 -4.63 13.19 -38.39
C ALA A 31 -3.10 13.11 -38.46
N VAL A 32 -2.55 12.02 -37.96
CA VAL A 32 -1.13 11.66 -38.08
C VAL A 32 -0.90 11.13 -39.49
N PRO A 33 0.08 11.61 -40.25
CA PRO A 33 0.39 11.07 -41.58
C PRO A 33 0.98 9.65 -41.48
N ALA A 34 0.48 8.77 -42.35
CA ALA A 34 0.95 7.40 -42.47
C ALA A 34 2.42 7.34 -42.95
N ALA A 35 3.23 6.56 -42.27
CA ALA A 35 4.59 6.24 -42.67
C ALA A 35 4.60 5.32 -43.92
N PRO A 36 5.58 5.48 -44.83
CA PRO A 36 5.66 4.66 -46.05
C PRO A 36 6.05 3.22 -45.75
N ALA A 37 5.40 2.30 -46.44
CA ALA A 37 5.68 0.88 -46.43
C ALA A 37 7.10 0.62 -46.97
N MET A 38 7.96 0.01 -46.18
CA MET A 38 9.23 -0.53 -46.65
C MET A 38 9.05 -2.01 -47.03
N THR A 39 9.34 -2.27 -48.28
CA THR A 39 9.33 -3.57 -48.93
C THR A 39 10.31 -4.57 -48.28
N ALA A 40 9.82 -5.79 -48.14
CA ALA A 40 10.61 -6.95 -47.71
C ALA A 40 11.76 -7.27 -48.68
N ALA A 41 12.94 -7.48 -48.13
CA ALA A 41 13.99 -8.25 -48.74
C ALA A 41 14.58 -9.22 -47.68
N ALA A 42 14.36 -10.50 -47.84
CA ALA A 42 15.19 -11.57 -47.32
C ALA A 42 16.06 -12.06 -48.51
N PRO A 43 17.16 -12.83 -48.36
CA PRO A 43 17.57 -13.66 -47.23
C PRO A 43 19.08 -13.58 -46.92
N ALA A 44 19.53 -14.22 -45.91
CA ALA A 44 20.60 -15.21 -45.86
C ALA A 44 21.30 -15.26 -44.51
N ASP A 45 21.21 -16.42 -43.93
CA ASP A 45 22.24 -17.16 -43.16
C ASP A 45 23.33 -16.36 -42.43
N ALA A 46 23.27 -16.39 -41.15
CA ALA A 46 24.28 -16.76 -40.17
C ALA A 46 23.82 -16.28 -38.78
N ALA A 47 23.08 -17.11 -38.06
CA ALA A 47 22.91 -16.92 -36.65
C ALA A 47 24.27 -17.16 -35.94
N PRO A 48 24.83 -16.16 -35.24
CA PRO A 48 25.85 -16.47 -34.26
C PRO A 48 25.15 -17.23 -33.14
N LYS A 49 25.56 -18.47 -32.91
CA LYS A 49 25.23 -19.28 -31.74
C LYS A 49 25.62 -18.45 -30.52
N ALA A 50 24.63 -17.74 -29.95
CA ALA A 50 24.79 -17.06 -28.69
C ALA A 50 25.19 -18.15 -27.69
N ALA A 51 26.43 -18.09 -27.23
CA ALA A 51 26.86 -18.82 -26.06
C ALA A 51 25.96 -18.33 -24.91
N ALA A 52 24.97 -19.13 -24.56
CA ALA A 52 24.29 -19.02 -23.31
C ALA A 52 25.36 -19.25 -22.24
N THR A 53 25.94 -18.16 -21.75
CA THR A 53 26.72 -18.19 -20.52
C THR A 53 25.69 -18.59 -19.47
N GLU A 54 25.73 -19.84 -19.09
CA GLU A 54 25.02 -20.39 -17.95
C GLU A 54 25.59 -19.65 -16.73
N VAL A 55 24.96 -18.52 -16.38
CA VAL A 55 25.23 -17.85 -15.12
C VAL A 55 24.72 -18.84 -14.09
N ALA A 56 25.62 -19.62 -13.51
CA ALA A 56 25.33 -20.46 -12.37
C ALA A 56 24.58 -19.57 -11.37
N ALA A 57 23.33 -19.93 -11.07
CA ALA A 57 22.53 -19.21 -10.10
C ALA A 57 23.29 -19.27 -8.77
N ALA A 58 24.00 -18.18 -8.45
CA ALA A 58 24.67 -18.08 -7.17
C ALA A 58 23.62 -18.28 -6.09
N ALA A 59 23.86 -19.20 -5.16
CA ALA A 59 22.95 -19.47 -4.07
C ALA A 59 22.63 -18.14 -3.35
N LEU A 60 21.36 -17.85 -3.18
CA LEU A 60 20.92 -16.65 -2.46
C LEU A 60 21.53 -16.66 -1.07
N LYS A 61 22.07 -15.52 -0.69
CA LYS A 61 22.60 -15.27 0.66
C LYS A 61 21.54 -14.55 1.48
N PRO A 62 21.58 -14.68 2.82
CA PRO A 62 20.82 -13.79 3.69
C PRO A 62 21.05 -12.32 3.31
N GLY A 63 20.06 -11.49 3.44
CA GLY A 63 20.15 -10.08 3.07
C GLY A 63 21.25 -9.36 3.88
N ASP A 64 22.06 -8.56 3.21
CA ASP A 64 23.09 -7.70 3.81
C ASP A 64 22.55 -6.27 3.93
N ALA A 65 22.32 -5.82 5.17
CA ALA A 65 21.78 -4.50 5.42
C ALA A 65 22.68 -3.35 4.96
N ASN A 66 24.02 -3.53 4.93
CA ASN A 66 24.95 -2.50 4.44
C ASN A 66 24.84 -2.38 2.91
N SER A 67 24.81 -3.50 2.21
CA SER A 67 24.54 -3.53 0.78
C SER A 67 23.15 -2.96 0.46
N GLY A 68 22.14 -3.29 1.27
CA GLY A 68 20.78 -2.81 1.18
C GLY A 68 20.67 -1.30 1.35
N GLN A 69 21.46 -0.70 2.24
CA GLN A 69 21.48 0.75 2.41
C GLN A 69 21.87 1.47 1.11
N ALA A 70 22.91 1.02 0.44
CA ALA A 70 23.33 1.62 -0.83
C ALA A 70 22.29 1.44 -1.92
N LYS A 71 21.69 0.24 -2.00
CA LYS A 71 20.68 -0.12 -3.02
C LYS A 71 19.33 0.55 -2.79
N SER A 72 18.98 0.89 -1.53
CA SER A 72 17.73 1.55 -1.17
C SER A 72 17.69 3.05 -1.44
N ALA A 73 18.75 3.66 -1.95
CA ALA A 73 18.82 5.10 -2.20
C ALA A 73 17.66 5.61 -3.08
N THR A 74 17.26 4.86 -4.10
CA THR A 74 16.13 5.20 -4.95
C THR A 74 14.77 5.05 -4.25
N CYS A 75 14.67 4.13 -3.29
CA CYS A 75 13.47 3.92 -2.48
C CYS A 75 13.25 5.07 -1.49
N ALA A 76 14.35 5.63 -1.00
CA ALA A 76 14.38 6.67 0.02
C ALA A 76 13.67 7.97 -0.40
N ALA A 77 13.63 8.27 -1.70
CA ALA A 77 12.94 9.45 -2.23
C ALA A 77 11.45 9.50 -1.85
N CYS A 78 10.81 8.34 -1.75
CA CYS A 78 9.39 8.22 -1.40
C CYS A 78 9.21 7.64 0.00
N HIS A 79 9.99 6.62 0.36
CA HIS A 79 9.81 5.87 1.61
C HIS A 79 10.66 6.38 2.79
N GLY A 80 11.45 7.45 2.59
CA GLY A 80 12.38 7.95 3.60
C GLY A 80 13.67 7.13 3.68
N MET A 81 14.75 7.77 4.12
CA MET A 81 16.06 7.12 4.23
C MET A 81 16.07 5.95 5.21
N ASP A 82 15.30 6.07 6.27
CA ASP A 82 15.15 5.07 7.32
C ASP A 82 13.87 4.23 7.18
N GLY A 83 13.12 4.42 6.08
CA GLY A 83 11.84 3.75 5.85
C GLY A 83 10.65 4.37 6.58
N ASN A 84 10.80 5.58 7.17
CA ASN A 84 9.73 6.38 7.73
C ASN A 84 9.50 7.63 6.86
N PRO A 85 8.63 7.56 5.84
CA PRO A 85 8.39 8.69 4.94
C PRO A 85 7.71 9.85 5.66
N ALA A 86 7.96 11.09 5.20
CA ALA A 86 7.27 12.26 5.72
C ALA A 86 5.81 12.39 5.26
N SER A 87 5.43 11.68 4.20
CA SER A 87 4.08 11.69 3.62
C SER A 87 3.38 10.35 3.79
N SER A 88 2.15 10.37 4.29
CA SER A 88 1.29 9.18 4.44
C SER A 88 0.87 8.52 3.12
N GLN A 89 1.13 9.18 1.98
CA GLN A 89 0.93 8.60 0.65
C GLN A 89 1.83 7.38 0.39
N TYR A 90 2.98 7.32 1.06
CA TYR A 90 3.94 6.24 0.92
C TYR A 90 3.95 5.38 2.19
N PRO A 91 3.87 4.06 2.08
CA PRO A 91 3.92 3.21 3.26
C PRO A 91 5.29 3.25 3.94
N LYS A 92 5.28 3.11 5.25
CA LYS A 92 6.50 2.87 6.01
C LYS A 92 7.06 1.50 5.68
N LEU A 93 8.38 1.44 5.52
CA LEU A 93 9.14 0.21 5.32
C LEU A 93 9.96 -0.15 6.58
N ALA A 94 10.18 0.84 7.46
CA ALA A 94 10.95 0.65 8.70
C ALA A 94 10.36 -0.46 9.56
N GLY A 95 11.19 -1.39 10.01
CA GLY A 95 10.83 -2.54 10.84
C GLY A 95 10.05 -3.63 10.12
N GLN A 96 9.77 -3.47 8.82
CA GLN A 96 9.06 -4.50 8.07
C GLN A 96 9.98 -5.69 7.79
N HIS A 97 9.45 -6.89 7.93
CA HIS A 97 10.21 -8.13 7.75
C HIS A 97 10.81 -8.23 6.35
N GLU A 98 12.07 -8.65 6.26
CA GLU A 98 12.81 -8.87 5.00
C GLU A 98 11.98 -9.67 4.01
N GLU A 99 11.52 -10.86 4.41
CA GLU A 99 10.74 -11.75 3.54
C GLU A 99 9.42 -11.13 3.05
N TYR A 100 8.82 -10.27 3.86
CA TYR A 100 7.61 -9.56 3.43
C TYR A 100 7.95 -8.52 2.36
N ILE A 101 9.05 -7.77 2.53
CA ILE A 101 9.52 -6.80 1.52
C ILE A 101 9.86 -7.53 0.23
N VAL A 102 10.66 -8.59 0.28
CA VAL A 102 11.02 -9.42 -0.88
C VAL A 102 9.76 -9.89 -1.60
N ARG A 103 8.79 -10.45 -0.86
CA ARG A 103 7.54 -10.91 -1.44
C ARG A 103 6.76 -9.78 -2.13
N GLN A 104 6.62 -8.62 -1.50
CA GLN A 104 5.89 -7.50 -2.09
C GLN A 104 6.58 -6.94 -3.33
N VAL A 105 7.91 -6.84 -3.31
CA VAL A 105 8.70 -6.41 -4.47
C VAL A 105 8.56 -7.40 -5.63
N ASN A 106 8.62 -8.69 -5.35
CA ASN A 106 8.37 -9.74 -6.35
C ASN A 106 6.96 -9.69 -6.95
N LEU A 107 5.94 -9.40 -6.13
CA LEU A 107 4.57 -9.23 -6.62
C LEU A 107 4.44 -8.03 -7.57
N PHE A 108 5.11 -6.91 -7.30
CA PHE A 108 5.16 -5.78 -8.23
C PHE A 108 5.94 -6.14 -9.50
N LYS A 109 7.12 -6.76 -9.36
CA LYS A 109 7.98 -7.15 -10.49
C LYS A 109 7.28 -8.14 -11.43
N SER A 110 6.49 -9.05 -10.89
CA SER A 110 5.70 -10.04 -11.65
C SER A 110 4.33 -9.55 -12.08
N HIS A 111 4.01 -8.27 -11.87
CA HIS A 111 2.70 -7.67 -12.20
C HIS A 111 1.50 -8.32 -11.48
N LYS A 112 1.72 -9.07 -10.41
CA LYS A 112 0.67 -9.66 -9.57
C LYS A 112 0.09 -8.67 -8.57
N ARG A 113 0.87 -7.64 -8.22
CA ARG A 113 0.45 -6.47 -7.47
C ARG A 113 0.66 -5.24 -8.33
N GLU A 114 -0.42 -4.52 -8.63
CA GLU A 114 -0.38 -3.38 -9.54
C GLU A 114 -0.07 -2.08 -8.81
N ASN A 115 0.96 -1.39 -9.25
CA ASN A 115 1.28 0.00 -8.96
C ASN A 115 2.36 0.43 -9.96
N ALA A 116 2.01 1.28 -10.92
CA ALA A 116 2.90 1.66 -12.03
C ALA A 116 4.24 2.24 -11.56
N VAL A 117 4.23 3.02 -10.46
CA VAL A 117 5.44 3.61 -9.89
C VAL A 117 6.34 2.52 -9.34
N MET A 118 5.80 1.63 -8.47
CA MET A 118 6.60 0.56 -7.88
C MET A 118 7.10 -0.43 -8.92
N MET A 119 6.27 -0.80 -9.89
CA MET A 119 6.67 -1.70 -10.99
C MET A 119 7.88 -1.16 -11.75
N GLY A 120 7.93 0.15 -12.01
CA GLY A 120 9.09 0.79 -12.64
C GLY A 120 10.36 0.70 -11.79
N PHE A 121 10.26 1.00 -10.50
CA PHE A 121 11.42 0.99 -9.61
C PHE A 121 12.00 -0.42 -9.34
N VAL A 122 11.15 -1.45 -9.29
CA VAL A 122 11.58 -2.80 -8.94
C VAL A 122 11.99 -3.66 -10.15
N ALA A 123 11.75 -3.19 -11.37
CA ALA A 123 11.93 -3.98 -12.60
C ALA A 123 13.33 -4.57 -12.74
N THR A 124 14.35 -3.81 -12.36
CA THR A 124 15.77 -4.16 -12.52
C THR A 124 16.40 -4.85 -11.31
N LEU A 125 15.69 -4.92 -10.17
CA LEU A 125 16.23 -5.52 -8.96
C LEU A 125 16.47 -7.02 -9.16
N SER A 126 17.64 -7.50 -8.78
CA SER A 126 17.90 -8.94 -8.63
C SER A 126 17.24 -9.45 -7.34
N GLU A 127 17.12 -10.76 -7.20
CA GLU A 127 16.58 -11.37 -5.99
C GLU A 127 17.45 -11.05 -4.77
N GLN A 128 18.79 -11.09 -4.92
CA GLN A 128 19.70 -10.69 -3.85
C GLN A 128 19.53 -9.19 -3.46
N ASP A 129 19.28 -8.29 -4.44
CA ASP A 129 19.03 -6.89 -4.13
C ASP A 129 17.76 -6.71 -3.28
N MET A 130 16.73 -7.50 -3.55
CA MET A 130 15.48 -7.46 -2.77
C MET A 130 15.72 -7.91 -1.32
N HIS A 131 16.52 -8.96 -1.12
CA HIS A 131 16.92 -9.43 0.21
C HIS A 131 17.76 -8.38 0.95
N ASP A 132 18.75 -7.80 0.30
CA ASP A 132 19.60 -6.77 0.90
C ASP A 132 18.78 -5.54 1.33
N ILE A 133 17.91 -5.03 0.43
CA ILE A 133 17.00 -3.91 0.72
C ILE A 133 16.03 -4.29 1.86
N GLY A 134 15.50 -5.51 1.82
CA GLY A 134 14.63 -6.04 2.86
C GLY A 134 15.31 -6.04 4.23
N ALA A 135 16.53 -6.57 4.31
CA ALA A 135 17.34 -6.60 5.53
C ALA A 135 17.65 -5.19 6.06
N TYR A 136 17.93 -4.25 5.16
CA TYR A 136 18.16 -2.85 5.55
C TYR A 136 16.95 -2.24 6.26
N PHE A 137 15.75 -2.31 5.67
CA PHE A 137 14.55 -1.74 6.28
C PHE A 137 14.06 -2.54 7.49
N ALA A 138 14.27 -3.86 7.53
CA ALA A 138 13.95 -4.69 8.69
C ALA A 138 14.71 -4.27 9.95
N GLY A 139 15.94 -3.77 9.80
CA GLY A 139 16.77 -3.25 10.88
C GLY A 139 16.40 -1.83 11.34
N LYS A 140 15.40 -1.17 10.74
CA LYS A 140 14.99 0.19 11.10
C LYS A 140 13.84 0.19 12.11
N ALA A 141 13.80 1.22 12.96
CA ALA A 141 12.67 1.40 13.88
C ALA A 141 11.50 2.08 13.17
N SER A 142 10.33 1.44 13.19
CA SER A 142 9.08 2.10 12.75
C SER A 142 8.66 3.11 13.81
N LEU A 143 8.45 4.36 13.38
CA LEU A 143 7.97 5.41 14.26
C LEU A 143 6.45 5.35 14.33
N PRO A 144 5.83 5.22 15.52
CA PRO A 144 4.38 5.24 15.64
C PRO A 144 3.83 6.62 15.31
N GLY A 145 2.60 6.66 14.81
CA GLY A 145 1.82 7.87 14.70
C GLY A 145 0.95 8.09 15.94
N VAL A 146 -0.03 8.98 15.79
CA VAL A 146 -1.00 9.30 16.85
C VAL A 146 -2.38 8.83 16.42
N ALA A 147 -2.98 7.95 17.23
CA ALA A 147 -4.33 7.46 16.96
C ALA A 147 -5.40 8.55 17.23
N ASP A 148 -6.46 8.56 16.42
CA ASP A 148 -7.64 9.40 16.68
C ASP A 148 -8.35 8.95 17.96
N ALA A 149 -8.44 9.87 18.94
CA ALA A 149 -9.03 9.59 20.23
C ALA A 149 -10.51 9.15 20.17
N LYS A 150 -11.24 9.50 19.10
CA LYS A 150 -12.65 9.13 18.92
C LYS A 150 -12.83 7.71 18.40
N LEU A 151 -11.85 7.21 17.68
CA LEU A 151 -11.90 5.92 16.97
C LEU A 151 -11.06 4.84 17.64
N VAL A 152 -10.04 5.22 18.42
CA VAL A 152 -9.01 4.30 18.93
C VAL A 152 -9.61 3.16 19.77
N GLN A 153 -10.62 3.41 20.59
CA GLN A 153 -11.26 2.38 21.42
C GLN A 153 -11.95 1.30 20.58
N ARG A 154 -12.65 1.70 19.50
CA ARG A 154 -13.26 0.75 18.56
C ARG A 154 -12.19 -0.02 17.81
N GLY A 155 -11.14 0.67 17.36
CA GLY A 155 -9.98 0.04 16.69
C GLY A 155 -9.29 -0.99 17.58
N GLU A 156 -9.06 -0.66 18.85
CA GLU A 156 -8.49 -1.58 19.83
C GLU A 156 -9.37 -2.81 20.03
N ALA A 157 -10.67 -2.61 20.24
CA ALA A 157 -11.62 -3.71 20.46
C ALA A 157 -11.60 -4.70 19.27
N LEU A 158 -11.62 -4.19 18.03
CA LEU A 158 -11.55 -5.01 16.83
C LEU A 158 -10.18 -5.69 16.66
N TYR A 159 -9.10 -4.95 16.88
CA TYR A 159 -7.75 -5.47 16.72
C TYR A 159 -7.47 -6.62 17.70
N ARG A 160 -7.85 -6.44 18.98
CA ARG A 160 -7.58 -7.38 20.06
C ARG A 160 -8.62 -8.48 20.18
N GLY A 161 -9.88 -8.17 19.95
CA GLY A 161 -10.99 -9.10 20.19
C GLY A 161 -11.68 -9.62 18.93
N GLY A 162 -11.51 -8.95 17.82
CA GLY A 162 -12.33 -9.19 16.62
C GLY A 162 -13.78 -8.77 16.83
N ASP A 163 -14.66 -9.33 16.02
CA ASP A 163 -16.10 -9.14 16.17
C ASP A 163 -16.84 -10.46 15.92
N LYS A 164 -17.40 -10.99 16.99
CA LYS A 164 -18.09 -12.28 16.97
C LYS A 164 -19.37 -12.24 16.12
N ALA A 165 -20.03 -11.09 16.07
CA ALA A 165 -21.28 -10.95 15.34
C ALA A 165 -21.08 -10.98 13.82
N SER A 166 -20.00 -10.39 13.32
CA SER A 166 -19.61 -10.41 11.90
C SER A 166 -18.68 -11.57 11.53
N GLY A 167 -18.20 -12.34 12.52
CA GLY A 167 -17.23 -13.40 12.30
C GLY A 167 -15.80 -12.89 12.04
N LEU A 168 -15.52 -11.62 12.36
CA LEU A 168 -14.19 -11.03 12.21
C LEU A 168 -13.22 -11.57 13.26
N PRO A 169 -12.13 -12.24 12.87
CA PRO A 169 -11.11 -12.69 13.83
C PRO A 169 -10.32 -11.49 14.37
N ALA A 170 -9.75 -11.64 15.56
CA ALA A 170 -8.83 -10.66 16.12
C ALA A 170 -7.57 -10.52 15.27
N CYS A 171 -7.24 -9.30 14.83
CA CYS A 171 -6.05 -9.03 14.00
C CYS A 171 -4.76 -9.45 14.73
N MET A 172 -4.72 -9.24 16.06
CA MET A 172 -3.59 -9.61 16.90
C MET A 172 -3.26 -11.10 16.88
N ALA A 173 -4.20 -11.98 16.55
CA ALA A 173 -3.97 -13.42 16.51
C ALA A 173 -2.89 -13.81 15.48
N CYS A 174 -2.79 -13.06 14.38
CA CYS A 174 -1.78 -13.25 13.34
C CYS A 174 -0.68 -12.18 13.40
N HIS A 175 -1.08 -10.91 13.62
CA HIS A 175 -0.16 -9.78 13.55
C HIS A 175 0.49 -9.41 14.89
N GLY A 176 0.21 -10.16 15.95
CA GLY A 176 0.75 -9.91 17.29
C GLY A 176 0.07 -8.78 18.05
N PRO A 177 0.22 -8.72 19.39
CA PRO A 177 -0.47 -7.75 20.24
C PRO A 177 0.03 -6.31 20.06
N ASP A 178 1.25 -6.14 19.60
CA ASP A 178 1.94 -4.87 19.30
C ASP A 178 2.08 -4.61 17.80
N GLY A 179 1.47 -5.45 16.97
CA GLY A 179 1.50 -5.30 15.51
C GLY A 179 2.84 -5.64 14.86
N ARG A 180 3.75 -6.32 15.54
CA ARG A 180 5.05 -6.69 14.95
C ARG A 180 4.97 -7.78 13.89
N GLY A 181 3.83 -8.47 13.79
CA GLY A 181 3.67 -9.58 12.87
C GLY A 181 4.39 -10.84 13.32
N ASN A 182 4.56 -11.76 12.38
CA ASN A 182 5.30 -13.01 12.57
C ASN A 182 6.04 -13.36 11.28
N PRO A 183 7.35 -13.11 11.18
CA PRO A 183 8.12 -13.37 9.96
C PRO A 183 8.11 -14.85 9.56
N GLY A 184 8.21 -15.78 10.53
CA GLY A 184 8.19 -17.21 10.25
C GLY A 184 6.89 -17.71 9.62
N ALA A 185 5.74 -17.10 9.98
CA ALA A 185 4.45 -17.37 9.37
C ALA A 185 4.15 -16.43 8.20
N GLY A 186 5.01 -15.45 7.94
CA GLY A 186 4.87 -14.47 6.85
C GLY A 186 3.81 -13.40 7.09
N TYR A 187 3.40 -13.18 8.33
CA TYR A 187 2.52 -12.08 8.70
C TYR A 187 3.32 -10.79 8.87
N PRO A 188 2.94 -9.71 8.14
CA PRO A 188 3.68 -8.45 8.17
C PRO A 188 3.53 -7.71 9.49
N GLN A 189 4.52 -6.83 9.76
CA GLN A 189 4.39 -5.79 10.76
C GLN A 189 3.32 -4.79 10.32
N LEU A 190 2.44 -4.41 11.24
CA LEU A 190 1.39 -3.40 11.07
C LEU A 190 1.65 -2.18 11.96
N GLY A 191 2.18 -2.39 13.17
CA GLY A 191 2.35 -1.33 14.16
C GLY A 191 3.12 -0.13 13.61
N GLY A 192 2.56 1.05 13.82
CA GLY A 192 3.10 2.32 13.35
C GLY A 192 2.86 2.65 11.88
N GLN A 193 2.22 1.77 11.10
CA GLN A 193 1.92 2.05 9.68
C GLN A 193 0.87 3.15 9.54
N TYR A 194 1.02 4.03 8.56
CA TYR A 194 0.10 5.12 8.30
C TYR A 194 -1.35 4.66 8.13
N ALA A 195 -2.28 5.34 8.81
CA ALA A 195 -3.71 5.07 8.73
C ALA A 195 -4.24 5.13 7.30
N ASP A 196 -3.76 6.07 6.48
CA ASP A 196 -4.13 6.18 5.07
C ASP A 196 -3.79 4.91 4.28
N TYR A 197 -2.57 4.40 4.48
CA TYR A 197 -2.14 3.18 3.79
C TYR A 197 -2.88 1.93 4.30
N VAL A 198 -3.10 1.82 5.60
CA VAL A 198 -3.89 0.72 6.20
C VAL A 198 -5.33 0.76 5.68
N THR A 199 -5.95 1.95 5.66
CA THR A 199 -7.29 2.17 5.12
C THR A 199 -7.38 1.70 3.66
N LEU A 200 -6.43 2.14 2.82
CA LEU A 200 -6.37 1.74 1.42
C LEU A 200 -6.31 0.21 1.29
N LYS A 201 -5.41 -0.43 2.04
CA LYS A 201 -5.22 -1.89 1.95
C LYS A 201 -6.42 -2.67 2.49
N LEU A 202 -7.03 -2.25 3.59
CA LEU A 202 -8.22 -2.91 4.10
C LEU A 202 -9.42 -2.75 3.17
N LYS A 203 -9.60 -1.58 2.56
CA LYS A 203 -10.63 -1.36 1.52
C LYS A 203 -10.39 -2.24 0.28
N ASP A 204 -9.16 -2.34 -0.20
CA ASP A 204 -8.81 -3.23 -1.31
C ASP A 204 -9.17 -4.68 -0.98
N PHE A 205 -8.76 -5.18 0.18
CA PHE A 205 -9.06 -6.55 0.60
C PHE A 205 -10.56 -6.77 0.81
N ALA A 206 -11.28 -5.84 1.44
CA ALA A 206 -12.73 -5.91 1.63
C ALA A 206 -13.49 -5.96 0.29
N ALA A 207 -12.97 -5.25 -0.72
CA ALA A 207 -13.49 -5.28 -2.10
C ALA A 207 -13.05 -6.53 -2.90
N GLY A 208 -12.37 -7.50 -2.27
CA GLY A 208 -11.89 -8.70 -2.94
C GLY A 208 -10.62 -8.49 -3.78
N LYS A 209 -10.00 -7.32 -3.70
CA LYS A 209 -8.78 -6.99 -4.44
C LYS A 209 -7.55 -7.52 -3.69
N GLY A 210 -7.32 -8.82 -3.77
CA GLY A 210 -6.05 -9.44 -3.38
C GLY A 210 -4.98 -9.25 -4.46
N TYR A 211 -3.82 -9.86 -4.23
CA TYR A 211 -2.79 -9.96 -5.27
C TYR A 211 -3.00 -11.27 -6.03
N SER A 212 -2.87 -11.24 -7.35
CA SER A 212 -3.05 -12.44 -8.18
C SER A 212 -2.15 -13.58 -7.70
N ASP A 213 -2.72 -14.76 -7.48
CA ASP A 213 -2.03 -15.99 -7.06
C ASP A 213 -1.20 -15.87 -5.74
N ASP A 214 -1.54 -14.92 -4.88
CA ASP A 214 -0.95 -14.81 -3.55
C ASP A 214 -1.94 -15.32 -2.49
N ASP A 215 -1.69 -16.53 -1.98
CA ASP A 215 -2.56 -17.17 -0.99
C ASP A 215 -2.62 -16.40 0.33
N ARG A 216 -1.56 -15.69 0.70
CA ARG A 216 -1.56 -14.85 1.91
C ARG A 216 -2.44 -13.62 1.75
N ALA A 217 -2.48 -13.02 0.55
CA ALA A 217 -3.43 -11.94 0.26
C ALA A 217 -4.88 -12.43 0.27
N LYS A 218 -5.14 -13.68 -0.18
CA LYS A 218 -6.47 -14.32 -0.10
C LYS A 218 -6.96 -14.45 1.34
N VAL A 219 -6.06 -14.74 2.30
CA VAL A 219 -6.41 -14.73 3.74
C VAL A 219 -6.93 -13.36 4.15
N MET A 220 -6.20 -12.28 3.80
CA MET A 220 -6.65 -10.92 4.13
C MET A 220 -7.94 -10.50 3.43
N VAL A 221 -8.17 -10.93 2.20
CA VAL A 221 -9.45 -10.75 1.50
C VAL A 221 -10.59 -11.40 2.29
N THR A 222 -10.37 -12.62 2.77
CA THR A 222 -11.38 -13.34 3.57
C THR A 222 -11.64 -12.63 4.89
N VAL A 223 -10.59 -12.21 5.60
CA VAL A 223 -10.69 -11.51 6.89
C VAL A 223 -11.37 -10.14 6.73
N ALA A 224 -10.99 -9.37 5.73
CA ALA A 224 -11.47 -8.00 5.56
C ALA A 224 -12.88 -7.90 4.96
N LYS A 225 -13.42 -8.97 4.38
CA LYS A 225 -14.71 -8.98 3.66
C LYS A 225 -15.89 -8.44 4.48
N GLY A 226 -15.86 -8.62 5.81
CA GLY A 226 -16.91 -8.14 6.71
C GLY A 226 -16.69 -6.74 7.29
N LEU A 227 -15.59 -6.07 6.93
CA LEU A 227 -15.28 -4.75 7.48
C LEU A 227 -16.05 -3.65 6.77
N GLY A 228 -16.80 -2.85 7.56
CA GLY A 228 -17.38 -1.59 7.10
C GLY A 228 -16.41 -0.43 7.17
N GLU A 229 -16.74 0.69 6.53
CA GLU A 229 -15.86 1.87 6.46
C GLU A 229 -15.46 2.41 7.84
N GLN A 230 -16.39 2.41 8.79
CA GLN A 230 -16.12 2.90 10.16
C GLN A 230 -15.13 1.99 10.90
N ASP A 231 -15.24 0.67 10.74
CA ASP A 231 -14.34 -0.31 11.34
C ASP A 231 -12.96 -0.25 10.69
N ILE A 232 -12.89 -0.05 9.38
CA ILE A 232 -11.63 0.18 8.66
C ILE A 232 -10.93 1.44 9.19
N ALA A 233 -11.66 2.55 9.33
CA ALA A 233 -11.09 3.79 9.87
C ALA A 233 -10.60 3.62 11.30
N ALA A 234 -11.36 2.93 12.14
CA ALA A 234 -11.01 2.66 13.53
C ALA A 234 -9.76 1.78 13.64
N LEU A 235 -9.70 0.69 12.87
CA LEU A 235 -8.52 -0.20 12.80
C LEU A 235 -7.29 0.54 12.29
N ALA A 236 -7.44 1.35 11.25
CA ALA A 236 -6.35 2.06 10.62
C ALA A 236 -5.67 3.04 11.59
N THR A 237 -6.45 3.85 12.29
CA THR A 237 -5.90 4.79 13.27
C THR A 237 -5.31 4.08 14.48
N TYR A 238 -5.93 3.00 14.97
CA TYR A 238 -5.36 2.19 16.05
C TYR A 238 -4.01 1.59 15.67
N ILE A 239 -3.89 1.03 14.45
CA ILE A 239 -2.65 0.45 13.93
C ILE A 239 -1.56 1.51 13.80
N GLU A 240 -1.88 2.73 13.38
CA GLU A 240 -0.91 3.83 13.29
C GLU A 240 -0.32 4.20 14.64
N GLY A 241 -1.14 4.22 15.70
CA GLY A 241 -0.69 4.46 17.07
C GLY A 241 -0.07 3.24 17.76
N LEU A 242 -0.23 2.04 17.18
CA LEU A 242 0.21 0.80 17.81
C LEU A 242 1.72 0.65 17.76
N HIS A 243 2.33 0.44 18.91
CA HIS A 243 3.77 0.23 19.05
C HIS A 243 4.05 -0.77 20.18
N ALA A 244 5.25 -1.32 20.19
CA ALA A 244 5.70 -2.10 21.32
C ALA A 244 5.73 -1.24 22.58
N ALA A 245 5.25 -1.77 23.70
CA ALA A 245 5.51 -1.13 24.97
C ALA A 245 7.03 -1.00 25.16
N ASP A 246 7.48 0.17 25.54
CA ASP A 246 8.85 0.36 25.99
C ASP A 246 9.05 -0.56 27.20
N THR A 247 9.56 -1.76 26.94
CA THR A 247 10.11 -2.59 28.00
C THR A 247 11.37 -1.86 28.42
N GLY A 248 11.24 -0.91 29.37
CA GLY A 248 12.32 -0.05 29.81
C GLY A 248 13.61 -0.83 29.90
N SER A 249 14.46 -0.69 28.90
CA SER A 249 15.85 -1.03 29.03
C SER A 249 16.42 -0.05 30.04
N THR A 250 16.25 -0.38 31.32
CA THR A 250 17.16 0.12 32.34
C THR A 250 18.52 -0.44 31.95
N ALA A 251 19.19 0.24 31.02
CA ALA A 251 20.64 0.14 30.91
C ALA A 251 21.16 0.47 32.30
N ALA A 252 21.49 -0.57 33.05
CA ALA A 252 22.23 -0.43 34.29
C ALA A 252 23.48 0.41 34.00
N LYS A 253 23.56 1.54 34.71
CA LYS A 253 24.79 2.34 34.81
C LYS A 253 25.91 1.51 35.41
#